data_779d52c7c997890e684560fd0781d783
#
_entry.id   779d52c7c997890e684560fd0781d783
#
_cell.length_a   1.000
_cell.length_b   1.000
_cell.length_c   1.000
_cell.angle_alpha   90.00
_cell.angle_beta   90.00
_cell.angle_gamma   90.00
#
_symmetry.space_group_name_H-M   'P 1'
#
loop_
_entity.id
_entity.type
_entity.pdbx_description
1 polymer ?
#
loop_
_entity_poly.entity_id
_entity_poly.type
_entity_poly.pdbx_seq_one_letter_code
_entity_poly.pdbx_strand_id
1 'polypeptide(L)'
;MKTALPQDISDFAAVAAKRLARLGGPPAALRAETDDGVRDAARAALTEVGAFELDVRSASDDLLAAAVLCQAAGATALPYPLVEELLAIDGARLALVNPEAPRIDHGDLPGDWIAADLDGVRYHPQPVSRTNAKLGPFLVPATLSAPDGTVPAADVNLHLVLGSWRILGAMQQALQIVTEHVRARIQFGQPLADFQAVRFAVADASVAVRGLYELAKYTLCRPESLPVQAHSADALVLRYKAADTARQVLRASHQLLGALGFCDESDVSVLDRHTQPLIRLPLGAEGLALRLVPAVPDGSLETLFSRPVSA
;
A
#
# COMPACT_ATOMS: atom_id res chain seq x y z
N MET A 1 3.43 25.22 -2.40
CA MET A 1 3.26 24.15 -1.42
C MET A 1 4.62 23.48 -1.22
N LYS A 2 5.12 23.36 0.01
CA LYS A 2 6.37 22.64 0.28
C LYS A 2 6.00 21.15 0.41
N THR A 3 6.39 20.34 -0.57
CA THR A 3 6.14 18.89 -0.59
C THR A 3 7.34 18.07 -0.09
N ALA A 4 8.40 18.74 0.40
CA ALA A 4 9.53 18.07 1.02
C ALA A 4 9.13 17.58 2.42
N LEU A 5 9.43 16.32 2.72
CA LEU A 5 9.24 15.78 4.06
C LEU A 5 10.19 16.50 5.04
N PRO A 6 9.78 16.75 6.29
CA PRO A 6 10.66 17.22 7.36
C PRO A 6 11.90 16.33 7.54
N GLN A 7 13.00 16.91 8.06
CA GLN A 7 14.26 16.18 8.17
C GLN A 7 14.15 15.00 9.16
N ASP A 8 13.50 15.19 10.28
CA ASP A 8 13.24 14.16 11.31
C ASP A 8 12.42 12.99 10.76
N ILE A 9 11.41 13.25 9.93
CA ILE A 9 10.64 12.21 9.22
C ILE A 9 11.52 11.46 8.22
N SER A 10 12.41 12.17 7.52
CA SER A 10 13.36 11.54 6.59
C SER A 10 14.38 10.67 7.33
N ASP A 11 14.85 11.10 8.50
CA ASP A 11 15.76 10.34 9.35
C ASP A 11 15.06 9.10 9.93
N PHE A 12 13.82 9.24 10.40
CA PHE A 12 12.98 8.11 10.82
C PHE A 12 12.79 7.10 9.67
N ALA A 13 12.45 7.57 8.46
CA ALA A 13 12.30 6.72 7.28
C ALA A 13 13.55 5.88 7.00
N ALA A 14 14.74 6.48 7.11
CA ALA A 14 16.01 5.77 6.92
C ALA A 14 16.26 4.69 7.98
N VAL A 15 15.94 4.98 9.25
CA VAL A 15 16.04 4.02 10.36
C VAL A 15 15.06 2.86 10.16
N ALA A 16 13.80 3.16 9.88
CA ALA A 16 12.76 2.16 9.64
C ALA A 16 13.11 1.27 8.45
N ALA A 17 13.49 1.84 7.30
CA ALA A 17 13.90 1.09 6.13
C ALA A 17 15.08 0.15 6.43
N LYS A 18 16.11 0.64 7.12
CA LYS A 18 17.28 -0.16 7.52
C LYS A 18 16.89 -1.31 8.46
N ARG A 19 15.97 -1.05 9.42
CA ARG A 19 15.53 -2.08 10.37
C ARG A 19 14.71 -3.17 9.68
N LEU A 20 13.74 -2.78 8.84
CA LEU A 20 12.90 -3.73 8.13
C LEU A 20 13.69 -4.53 7.07
N ALA A 21 14.66 -3.91 6.38
CA ALA A 21 15.51 -4.61 5.43
C ALA A 21 16.32 -5.77 6.05
N ARG A 22 16.65 -5.69 7.35
CA ARG A 22 17.34 -6.78 8.07
C ARG A 22 16.52 -8.06 8.22
N LEU A 23 15.20 -8.00 8.03
CA LEU A 23 14.34 -9.18 8.00
C LEU A 23 14.58 -10.03 6.74
N GLY A 24 15.15 -9.45 5.68
CA GLY A 24 15.54 -10.13 4.45
C GLY A 24 14.65 -9.88 3.24
N GLY A 25 13.73 -8.89 3.30
CA GLY A 25 12.93 -8.44 2.15
C GLY A 25 12.06 -9.53 1.52
N PRO A 26 11.89 -9.54 0.18
CA PRO A 26 11.05 -10.53 -0.50
C PRO A 26 11.39 -11.99 -0.18
N PRO A 27 12.64 -12.43 -0.05
CA PRO A 27 12.94 -13.79 0.42
C PRO A 27 12.42 -14.11 1.82
N ALA A 28 12.34 -13.14 2.72
CA ALA A 28 11.72 -13.35 4.04
C ALA A 28 10.18 -13.44 3.91
N ALA A 29 9.57 -12.61 3.09
CA ALA A 29 8.14 -12.69 2.81
C ALA A 29 7.75 -14.06 2.23
N LEU A 30 8.57 -14.61 1.33
CA LEU A 30 8.36 -15.96 0.81
C LEU A 30 8.44 -17.02 1.92
N ARG A 31 9.42 -16.94 2.82
CA ARG A 31 9.49 -17.87 3.97
C ARG A 31 8.29 -17.76 4.91
N ALA A 32 7.75 -16.56 5.09
CA ALA A 32 6.57 -16.33 5.91
C ALA A 32 5.31 -17.07 5.42
N GLU A 33 5.27 -17.49 4.16
CA GLU A 33 4.15 -18.28 3.62
C GLU A 33 4.02 -19.65 4.34
N THR A 34 5.12 -20.16 4.89
CA THR A 34 5.20 -21.47 5.58
C THR A 34 5.74 -21.41 7.01
N ASP A 35 6.28 -20.26 7.44
CA ASP A 35 6.88 -20.06 8.77
C ASP A 35 6.30 -18.80 9.42
N ASP A 36 5.39 -18.99 10.37
CA ASP A 36 4.75 -17.90 11.09
C ASP A 36 5.74 -17.10 11.97
N GLY A 37 6.87 -17.69 12.37
CA GLY A 37 7.93 -17.00 13.12
C GLY A 37 8.49 -15.79 12.39
N VAL A 38 8.42 -15.77 11.06
CA VAL A 38 8.82 -14.59 10.27
C VAL A 38 7.82 -13.42 10.46
N ARG A 39 6.53 -13.72 10.63
CA ARG A 39 5.52 -12.70 10.93
C ARG A 39 5.67 -12.13 12.33
N ASP A 40 6.06 -12.97 13.30
CA ASP A 40 6.37 -12.54 14.66
C ASP A 40 7.63 -11.64 14.68
N ALA A 41 8.65 -12.01 13.91
CA ALA A 41 9.84 -11.17 13.75
C ALA A 41 9.53 -9.83 13.06
N ALA A 42 8.59 -9.81 12.12
CA ALA A 42 8.12 -8.58 11.49
C ALA A 42 7.42 -7.66 12.52
N ARG A 43 6.55 -8.22 13.36
CA ARG A 43 5.90 -7.50 14.45
C ARG A 43 6.91 -6.94 15.45
N ALA A 44 7.87 -7.75 15.87
CA ALA A 44 8.94 -7.31 16.78
C ALA A 44 9.76 -6.15 16.20
N ALA A 45 10.11 -6.22 14.91
CA ALA A 45 10.84 -5.15 14.23
C ALA A 45 10.03 -3.84 14.15
N LEU A 46 8.72 -3.92 13.99
CA LEU A 46 7.81 -2.76 14.02
C LEU A 46 7.74 -2.17 15.45
N THR A 47 7.68 -3.00 16.48
CA THR A 47 7.72 -2.54 17.88
C THR A 47 9.03 -1.80 18.18
N GLU A 48 10.17 -2.32 17.72
CA GLU A 48 11.49 -1.70 17.95
C GLU A 48 11.63 -0.32 17.29
N VAL A 49 10.91 -0.05 16.21
CA VAL A 49 10.91 1.29 15.58
C VAL A 49 9.80 2.20 16.10
N GLY A 50 9.06 1.78 17.13
CA GLY A 50 7.98 2.58 17.74
C GLY A 50 6.72 2.67 16.88
N ALA A 51 6.49 1.71 15.95
CA ALA A 51 5.36 1.78 15.02
C ALA A 51 4.00 1.89 15.73
N PHE A 52 3.84 1.20 16.84
CA PHE A 52 2.56 1.09 17.57
C PHE A 52 2.38 2.21 18.62
N GLU A 53 3.34 3.13 18.71
CA GLU A 53 3.26 4.34 19.53
C GLU A 53 2.76 5.55 18.73
N LEU A 54 2.67 5.43 17.39
CA LEU A 54 2.24 6.50 16.49
C LEU A 54 0.75 6.78 16.63
N ASP A 55 0.38 8.02 16.95
CA ASP A 55 -1.01 8.49 16.93
C ASP A 55 -1.36 9.10 15.57
N VAL A 56 -1.68 8.23 14.63
CA VAL A 56 -1.96 8.59 13.23
C VAL A 56 -3.23 9.45 13.06
N ARG A 57 -4.08 9.55 14.10
CA ARG A 57 -5.35 10.28 14.05
C ARG A 57 -5.23 11.71 14.54
N SER A 58 -4.35 11.98 15.49
CA SER A 58 -4.30 13.25 16.20
C SER A 58 -3.03 14.06 15.94
N ALA A 59 -1.94 13.39 15.52
CA ALA A 59 -0.65 14.04 15.31
C ALA A 59 -0.20 13.99 13.84
N SER A 60 0.01 15.16 13.23
CA SER A 60 0.42 15.26 11.82
C SER A 60 1.79 14.62 11.56
N ASP A 61 2.74 14.75 12.49
CA ASP A 61 4.08 14.19 12.35
C ASP A 61 4.06 12.66 12.47
N ASP A 62 3.22 12.12 13.34
CA ASP A 62 3.00 10.67 13.47
C ASP A 62 2.35 10.08 12.20
N LEU A 63 1.43 10.82 11.57
CA LEU A 63 0.86 10.41 10.29
C LEU A 63 1.92 10.38 9.18
N LEU A 64 2.80 11.38 9.13
CA LEU A 64 3.94 11.39 8.19
C LEU A 64 4.91 10.23 8.48
N ALA A 65 5.21 9.97 9.74
CA ALA A 65 6.04 8.84 10.17
C ALA A 65 5.40 7.49 9.78
N ALA A 66 4.09 7.32 10.01
CA ALA A 66 3.36 6.13 9.61
C ALA A 66 3.36 5.92 8.08
N ALA A 67 3.22 6.99 7.31
CA ALA A 67 3.25 6.91 5.85
C ALA A 67 4.62 6.43 5.32
N VAL A 68 5.73 6.98 5.80
CA VAL A 68 7.07 6.54 5.39
C VAL A 68 7.41 5.14 5.94
N LEU A 69 6.87 4.75 7.08
CA LEU A 69 6.97 3.39 7.61
C LEU A 69 6.20 2.39 6.72
N CYS A 70 4.99 2.73 6.29
CA CYS A 70 4.23 1.94 5.32
C CYS A 70 4.98 1.79 3.98
N GLN A 71 5.65 2.86 3.52
CA GLN A 71 6.50 2.80 2.34
C GLN A 71 7.67 1.82 2.54
N ALA A 72 8.36 1.86 3.66
CA ALA A 72 9.44 0.93 3.99
C ALA A 72 8.94 -0.52 4.11
N ALA A 73 7.78 -0.73 4.72
CA ALA A 73 7.12 -2.03 4.81
C ALA A 73 6.76 -2.59 3.42
N GLY A 74 6.27 -1.75 2.50
CA GLY A 74 6.01 -2.12 1.12
C GLY A 74 7.28 -2.54 0.38
N ALA A 75 8.36 -1.76 0.50
CA ALA A 75 9.63 -2.03 -0.15
C ALA A 75 10.27 -3.37 0.28
N THR A 76 9.97 -3.83 1.48
CA THR A 76 10.46 -5.10 2.02
C THR A 76 9.45 -6.26 1.87
N ALA A 77 8.31 -6.03 1.25
CA ALA A 77 7.18 -6.98 1.24
C ALA A 77 6.86 -7.49 2.66
N LEU A 78 6.87 -6.60 3.65
CA LEU A 78 6.72 -6.96 5.07
C LEU A 78 5.48 -7.82 5.30
N PRO A 79 5.60 -9.08 5.79
CA PRO A 79 4.47 -9.99 5.95
C PRO A 79 3.71 -9.72 7.26
N TYR A 80 3.14 -8.52 7.39
CA TYR A 80 2.40 -8.08 8.57
C TYR A 80 1.34 -7.03 8.21
N PRO A 81 0.15 -7.05 8.81
CA PRO A 81 -0.95 -6.10 8.55
C PRO A 81 -0.69 -4.75 9.26
N LEU A 82 0.33 -4.02 8.83
CA LEU A 82 0.77 -2.78 9.46
C LEU A 82 -0.33 -1.70 9.46
N VAL A 83 -1.01 -1.52 8.33
CA VAL A 83 -2.03 -0.47 8.19
C VAL A 83 -3.22 -0.74 9.11
N GLU A 84 -3.64 -2.00 9.16
CA GLU A 84 -4.75 -2.48 9.97
C GLU A 84 -4.46 -2.34 11.47
N GLU A 85 -3.21 -2.55 11.87
CA GLU A 85 -2.75 -2.38 13.26
C GLU A 85 -2.62 -0.90 13.65
N LEU A 86 -2.07 -0.04 12.77
CA LEU A 86 -1.97 1.41 12.99
C LEU A 86 -3.33 2.08 13.16
N LEU A 87 -4.36 1.51 12.55
CA LEU A 87 -5.73 2.02 12.59
C LEU A 87 -6.64 1.18 13.50
N ALA A 88 -6.07 0.42 14.42
CA ALA A 88 -6.87 -0.36 15.37
C ALA A 88 -7.86 0.52 16.15
N ILE A 89 -9.04 -0.03 16.42
CA ILE A 89 -10.12 0.60 17.20
C ILE A 89 -10.36 -0.30 18.40
N ASP A 90 -10.23 0.24 19.60
CA ASP A 90 -10.39 -0.50 20.86
C ASP A 90 -9.54 -1.79 20.90
N GLY A 91 -8.37 -1.77 20.30
CA GLY A 91 -7.45 -2.91 20.21
C GLY A 91 -7.74 -3.91 19.09
N ALA A 92 -8.83 -3.76 18.35
CA ALA A 92 -9.16 -4.58 17.18
C ALA A 92 -8.61 -3.95 15.88
N ARG A 93 -7.94 -4.74 15.05
CA ARG A 93 -7.41 -4.30 13.75
C ARG A 93 -8.52 -3.89 12.80
N LEU A 94 -8.35 -2.77 12.10
CA LEU A 94 -9.32 -2.29 11.13
C LEU A 94 -8.98 -2.77 9.71
N ALA A 95 -9.83 -3.61 9.12
CA ALA A 95 -9.72 -4.02 7.73
C ALA A 95 -10.78 -3.35 6.85
N LEU A 96 -10.41 -2.87 5.66
CA LEU A 96 -11.39 -2.48 4.66
C LEU A 96 -11.75 -3.68 3.77
N VAL A 97 -13.04 -3.95 3.64
CA VAL A 97 -13.57 -5.10 2.92
C VAL A 97 -14.62 -4.72 1.87
N ASN A 98 -14.79 -5.56 0.86
CA ASN A 98 -15.99 -5.57 0.03
C ASN A 98 -17.03 -6.49 0.67
N PRO A 99 -18.19 -6.00 1.11
CA PRO A 99 -19.21 -6.84 1.77
C PRO A 99 -19.75 -7.97 0.89
N GLU A 100 -19.71 -7.82 -0.43
CA GLU A 100 -20.17 -8.88 -1.36
C GLU A 100 -19.20 -10.07 -1.45
N ALA A 101 -17.91 -9.84 -1.16
CA ALA A 101 -16.88 -10.86 -1.19
C ALA A 101 -15.81 -10.57 -0.12
N PRO A 102 -16.17 -10.65 1.17
CA PRO A 102 -15.31 -10.18 2.24
C PRO A 102 -14.06 -11.04 2.38
N ARG A 103 -12.90 -10.36 2.40
CA ARG A 103 -11.58 -10.96 2.58
C ARG A 103 -10.73 -10.02 3.41
N ILE A 104 -9.88 -10.61 4.25
CA ILE A 104 -8.96 -9.88 5.13
C ILE A 104 -7.55 -10.39 4.89
N ASP A 105 -6.64 -9.49 4.54
CA ASP A 105 -5.22 -9.83 4.45
C ASP A 105 -4.67 -10.05 5.87
N HIS A 106 -3.92 -11.14 6.05
CA HIS A 106 -3.48 -11.60 7.38
C HIS A 106 -4.60 -11.88 8.39
N GLY A 107 -5.83 -12.14 7.95
CA GLY A 107 -6.96 -12.42 8.82
C GLY A 107 -6.82 -13.71 9.66
N ASP A 108 -5.80 -14.52 9.39
CA ASP A 108 -5.41 -15.70 10.17
C ASP A 108 -4.57 -15.37 11.42
N LEU A 109 -4.10 -14.13 11.56
CA LEU A 109 -3.35 -13.73 12.76
C LEU A 109 -4.28 -13.64 13.98
N PRO A 110 -3.79 -14.09 15.17
CA PRO A 110 -4.56 -14.00 16.38
C PRO A 110 -4.88 -12.54 16.77
N GLY A 111 -6.02 -12.33 17.40
CA GLY A 111 -6.53 -11.03 17.84
C GLY A 111 -7.83 -10.65 17.16
N ASP A 112 -8.41 -9.54 17.61
CA ASP A 112 -9.71 -9.08 17.17
C ASP A 112 -9.60 -8.24 15.89
N TRP A 113 -10.65 -8.31 15.07
CA TRP A 113 -10.79 -7.57 13.83
C TRP A 113 -12.12 -6.83 13.77
N ILE A 114 -12.08 -5.62 13.26
CA ILE A 114 -13.22 -4.85 12.79
C ILE A 114 -13.10 -4.75 11.27
N ALA A 115 -14.18 -4.98 10.55
CA ALA A 115 -14.25 -4.73 9.12
C ALA A 115 -15.11 -3.49 8.84
N ALA A 116 -14.73 -2.72 7.84
CA ALA A 116 -15.56 -1.64 7.32
C ALA A 116 -15.58 -1.66 5.79
N ASP A 117 -16.68 -1.22 5.20
CA ASP A 117 -16.71 -0.90 3.78
C ASP A 117 -16.25 0.54 3.51
N LEU A 118 -16.26 0.96 2.25
CA LEU A 118 -15.87 2.32 1.86
C LEU A 118 -16.86 3.42 2.30
N ASP A 119 -18.06 3.05 2.69
CA ASP A 119 -19.06 3.97 3.25
C ASP A 119 -18.97 4.05 4.78
N GLY A 120 -18.02 3.30 5.37
CA GLY A 120 -17.79 3.26 6.80
C GLY A 120 -18.77 2.38 7.56
N VAL A 121 -19.58 1.56 6.89
CA VAL A 121 -20.45 0.60 7.59
C VAL A 121 -19.59 -0.44 8.28
N ARG A 122 -19.77 -0.62 9.59
CA ARG A 122 -18.99 -1.51 10.43
C ARG A 122 -19.59 -2.91 10.51
N TYR A 123 -18.70 -3.90 10.53
CA TYR A 123 -19.02 -5.32 10.67
C TYR A 123 -18.04 -6.00 11.62
N HIS A 124 -18.48 -7.10 12.24
CA HIS A 124 -17.60 -8.03 12.94
C HIS A 124 -17.27 -9.20 12.00
N PRO A 125 -16.04 -9.29 11.48
CA PRO A 125 -15.67 -10.37 10.60
C PRO A 125 -15.34 -11.63 11.40
N GLN A 126 -15.67 -12.78 10.83
CA GLN A 126 -15.21 -14.08 11.27
C GLN A 126 -14.32 -14.66 10.16
N PRO A 127 -13.00 -14.54 10.27
CA PRO A 127 -12.07 -15.10 9.30
C PRO A 127 -12.22 -16.63 9.25
N VAL A 128 -12.20 -17.14 8.03
CA VAL A 128 -12.16 -18.59 7.77
C VAL A 128 -10.69 -19.01 7.63
N SER A 129 -10.41 -20.27 7.49
CA SER A 129 -9.04 -20.74 7.31
C SER A 129 -8.38 -20.17 6.06
N ARG A 130 -7.07 -19.89 6.14
CA ARG A 130 -6.24 -19.47 5.02
C ARG A 130 -6.32 -20.46 3.86
N THR A 131 -6.56 -19.94 2.67
CA THR A 131 -6.57 -20.75 1.45
C THR A 131 -5.19 -20.61 0.81
N ASN A 132 -4.34 -21.50 0.73
CA ASN A 132 -2.99 -21.40 0.12
C ASN A 132 -3.00 -20.82 -1.32
N ALA A 133 -3.64 -19.66 -1.47
CA ALA A 133 -3.74 -18.95 -2.73
C ALA A 133 -2.38 -18.32 -3.07
N LYS A 134 -1.89 -18.52 -4.29
CA LYS A 134 -0.64 -17.93 -4.72
C LYS A 134 -0.67 -16.40 -4.74
N LEU A 135 -1.79 -15.80 -5.10
CA LEU A 135 -1.99 -14.35 -5.08
C LEU A 135 -2.63 -13.93 -3.76
N GLY A 136 -1.86 -13.28 -2.92
CA GLY A 136 -2.25 -12.95 -1.56
C GLY A 136 -2.16 -14.17 -0.63
N PRO A 137 -0.95 -14.63 -0.28
CA PRO A 137 -0.74 -15.87 0.48
C PRO A 137 -1.33 -15.81 1.89
N PHE A 138 -1.58 -14.61 2.42
CA PHE A 138 -2.21 -14.37 3.72
C PHE A 138 -3.67 -13.94 3.63
N LEU A 139 -4.23 -13.90 2.43
CA LEU A 139 -5.60 -13.48 2.22
C LEU A 139 -6.59 -14.54 2.71
N VAL A 140 -7.46 -14.16 3.65
CA VAL A 140 -8.42 -15.05 4.29
C VAL A 140 -9.84 -14.61 3.90
N PRO A 141 -10.70 -15.51 3.40
CA PRO A 141 -12.12 -15.25 3.30
C PRO A 141 -12.72 -15.01 4.70
N ALA A 142 -13.73 -14.17 4.79
CA ALA A 142 -14.43 -13.91 6.03
C ALA A 142 -15.95 -13.96 5.84
N THR A 143 -16.68 -14.26 6.89
CA THR A 143 -18.10 -13.98 6.99
C THR A 143 -18.30 -12.73 7.80
N LEU A 144 -19.24 -11.88 7.42
CA LEU A 144 -19.53 -10.64 8.14
C LEU A 144 -20.79 -10.82 8.98
N SER A 145 -20.81 -10.20 10.15
CA SER A 145 -22.05 -10.01 10.93
C SER A 145 -23.06 -9.13 10.17
N ALA A 146 -24.26 -8.96 10.70
CA ALA A 146 -25.08 -7.82 10.36
C ALA A 146 -24.31 -6.51 10.65
N PRO A 147 -24.60 -5.40 9.95
CA PRO A 147 -24.02 -4.10 10.27
C PRO A 147 -24.19 -3.72 11.73
N ASP A 148 -23.14 -3.20 12.34
CA ASP A 148 -23.07 -2.90 13.77
C ASP A 148 -22.42 -1.52 14.01
N GLY A 149 -23.00 -0.49 13.44
CA GLY A 149 -22.54 0.89 13.58
C GLY A 149 -21.69 1.37 12.42
N THR A 150 -20.83 2.33 12.69
CA THR A 150 -20.01 2.99 11.66
C THR A 150 -18.58 3.20 12.13
N VAL A 151 -17.65 3.17 11.19
CA VAL A 151 -16.26 3.62 11.32
C VAL A 151 -16.18 5.05 10.78
N PRO A 152 -15.49 5.99 11.44
CA PRO A 152 -15.31 7.33 10.93
C PRO A 152 -14.75 7.37 9.50
N ALA A 153 -15.29 8.22 8.65
CA ALA A 153 -14.78 8.39 7.28
C ALA A 153 -13.28 8.76 7.24
N ALA A 154 -12.80 9.47 8.28
CA ALA A 154 -11.37 9.76 8.44
C ALA A 154 -10.53 8.49 8.53
N ASP A 155 -10.97 7.47 9.28
CA ASP A 155 -10.24 6.20 9.41
C ASP A 155 -10.24 5.41 8.10
N VAL A 156 -11.36 5.42 7.37
CA VAL A 156 -11.45 4.83 6.02
C VAL A 156 -10.45 5.53 5.08
N ASN A 157 -10.40 6.86 5.10
CA ASN A 157 -9.48 7.64 4.29
C ASN A 157 -8.01 7.36 4.66
N LEU A 158 -7.68 7.32 5.96
CA LEU A 158 -6.34 7.00 6.44
C LEU A 158 -5.90 5.60 5.99
N HIS A 159 -6.80 4.62 6.04
CA HIS A 159 -6.51 3.27 5.58
C HIS A 159 -6.18 3.24 4.07
N LEU A 160 -6.94 3.96 3.25
CA LEU A 160 -6.66 4.09 1.82
C LEU A 160 -5.32 4.79 1.56
N VAL A 161 -5.02 5.85 2.29
CA VAL A 161 -3.78 6.62 2.17
C VAL A 161 -2.57 5.80 2.58
N LEU A 162 -2.56 5.23 3.78
CA LEU A 162 -1.42 4.44 4.30
C LEU A 162 -1.20 3.18 3.47
N GLY A 163 -2.27 2.50 3.05
CA GLY A 163 -2.19 1.37 2.12
C GLY A 163 -1.59 1.77 0.75
N SER A 164 -1.86 2.98 0.28
CA SER A 164 -1.26 3.50 -0.97
C SER A 164 0.23 3.79 -0.81
N TRP A 165 0.68 4.27 0.35
CA TRP A 165 2.10 4.41 0.67
C TRP A 165 2.82 3.05 0.71
N ARG A 166 2.14 2.02 1.22
CA ARG A 166 2.68 0.65 1.19
C ARG A 166 2.84 0.13 -0.24
N ILE A 167 1.83 0.33 -1.11
CA ILE A 167 1.93 0.00 -2.54
C ILE A 167 3.09 0.76 -3.19
N LEU A 168 3.22 2.05 -2.92
CA LEU A 168 4.30 2.89 -3.45
C LEU A 168 5.67 2.29 -3.14
N GLY A 169 5.92 1.89 -1.89
CA GLY A 169 7.17 1.27 -1.49
C GLY A 169 7.48 -0.02 -2.25
N ALA A 170 6.48 -0.89 -2.41
CA ALA A 170 6.62 -2.11 -3.19
C ALA A 170 6.96 -1.83 -4.67
N MET A 171 6.33 -0.81 -5.26
CA MET A 171 6.61 -0.42 -6.66
C MET A 171 7.99 0.20 -6.84
N GLN A 172 8.47 0.96 -5.87
CA GLN A 172 9.85 1.47 -5.87
C GLN A 172 10.86 0.33 -5.82
N GLN A 173 10.62 -0.66 -4.98
CA GLN A 173 11.48 -1.84 -4.87
C GLN A 173 11.46 -2.67 -6.16
N ALA A 174 10.29 -2.94 -6.74
CA ALA A 174 10.18 -3.65 -8.01
C ALA A 174 10.94 -2.94 -9.13
N LEU A 175 10.82 -1.62 -9.22
CA LEU A 175 11.54 -0.81 -10.20
C LEU A 175 13.05 -0.84 -9.98
N GLN A 176 13.51 -0.83 -8.73
CA GLN A 176 14.93 -0.96 -8.40
C GLN A 176 15.48 -2.30 -8.87
N ILE A 177 14.84 -3.42 -8.50
CA ILE A 177 15.24 -4.78 -8.89
C ILE A 177 15.37 -4.90 -10.41
N VAL A 178 14.36 -4.41 -11.13
CA VAL A 178 14.36 -4.47 -12.60
C VAL A 178 15.46 -3.60 -13.20
N THR A 179 15.67 -2.40 -12.65
CA THR A 179 16.72 -1.49 -13.14
C THR A 179 18.11 -2.11 -12.96
N GLU A 180 18.36 -2.77 -11.85
CA GLU A 180 19.59 -3.50 -11.60
C GLU A 180 19.75 -4.68 -12.57
N HIS A 181 18.67 -5.45 -12.76
CA HIS A 181 18.66 -6.58 -13.69
C HIS A 181 18.99 -6.17 -15.12
N VAL A 182 18.33 -5.16 -15.68
CA VAL A 182 18.54 -4.76 -17.08
C VAL A 182 19.92 -4.15 -17.32
N ARG A 183 20.55 -3.57 -16.28
CA ARG A 183 21.94 -3.09 -16.34
C ARG A 183 22.95 -4.22 -16.31
N ALA A 184 22.68 -5.27 -15.53
CA ALA A 184 23.62 -6.38 -15.37
C ALA A 184 23.47 -7.46 -16.45
N ARG A 185 22.26 -7.66 -16.99
CA ARG A 185 21.98 -8.73 -17.94
C ARG A 185 22.46 -8.36 -19.35
N ILE A 186 23.40 -9.15 -19.86
CA ILE A 186 23.94 -9.00 -21.23
C ILE A 186 23.20 -9.98 -22.16
N GLN A 187 22.66 -9.47 -23.26
CA GLN A 187 22.13 -10.25 -24.39
C GLN A 187 22.46 -9.54 -25.71
N PHE A 188 22.67 -10.32 -26.77
CA PHE A 188 23.04 -9.80 -28.10
C PHE A 188 24.29 -8.89 -28.07
N GLY A 189 25.24 -9.19 -27.15
CA GLY A 189 26.51 -8.49 -27.04
C GLY A 189 26.50 -7.18 -26.23
N GLN A 190 25.37 -6.81 -25.63
CA GLN A 190 25.24 -5.57 -24.83
C GLN A 190 24.27 -5.74 -23.65
N PRO A 191 24.32 -4.85 -22.61
CA PRO A 191 23.33 -4.82 -21.55
C PRO A 191 21.92 -4.63 -22.09
N LEU A 192 20.90 -5.24 -21.44
CA LEU A 192 19.51 -5.00 -21.81
C LEU A 192 19.15 -3.51 -21.74
N ALA A 193 19.74 -2.77 -20.80
CA ALA A 193 19.53 -1.32 -20.65
C ALA A 193 19.93 -0.50 -21.89
N ASP A 194 20.73 -1.05 -22.82
CA ASP A 194 21.13 -0.33 -24.02
C ASP A 194 20.08 -0.40 -25.14
N PHE A 195 19.10 -1.29 -25.03
CA PHE A 195 17.99 -1.36 -25.96
C PHE A 195 16.97 -0.24 -25.69
N GLN A 196 16.58 0.50 -26.74
CA GLN A 196 15.67 1.63 -26.63
C GLN A 196 14.32 1.25 -26.00
N ALA A 197 13.73 0.11 -26.37
CA ALA A 197 12.46 -0.35 -25.84
C ALA A 197 12.54 -0.63 -24.31
N VAL A 198 13.68 -1.18 -23.83
CA VAL A 198 13.92 -1.43 -22.41
C VAL A 198 14.05 -0.11 -21.65
N ARG A 199 14.81 0.85 -22.19
CA ARG A 199 14.95 2.19 -21.59
C ARG A 199 13.61 2.90 -21.46
N PHE A 200 12.77 2.83 -22.48
CA PHE A 200 11.44 3.46 -22.45
C PHE A 200 10.54 2.79 -21.41
N ALA A 201 10.53 1.46 -21.34
CA ALA A 201 9.72 0.76 -20.34
C ALA A 201 10.14 1.10 -18.89
N VAL A 202 11.45 1.20 -18.60
CA VAL A 202 11.96 1.63 -17.30
C VAL A 202 11.64 3.10 -17.05
N ALA A 203 11.74 3.98 -18.06
CA ALA A 203 11.41 5.39 -17.91
C ALA A 203 9.92 5.60 -17.61
N ASP A 204 9.02 4.93 -18.34
CA ASP A 204 7.57 5.01 -18.13
C ASP A 204 7.19 4.52 -16.72
N ALA A 205 7.76 3.39 -16.26
CA ALA A 205 7.57 2.90 -14.90
C ALA A 205 8.10 3.90 -13.86
N SER A 206 9.26 4.52 -14.11
CA SER A 206 9.85 5.53 -13.21
C SER A 206 8.96 6.77 -13.10
N VAL A 207 8.41 7.25 -14.21
CA VAL A 207 7.46 8.39 -14.25
C VAL A 207 6.20 8.05 -13.47
N ALA A 208 5.64 6.84 -13.65
CA ALA A 208 4.44 6.42 -12.93
C ALA A 208 4.67 6.35 -11.41
N VAL A 209 5.78 5.75 -10.97
CA VAL A 209 6.16 5.68 -9.53
C VAL A 209 6.40 7.07 -8.96
N ARG A 210 7.11 7.94 -9.68
CA ARG A 210 7.35 9.31 -9.23
C ARG A 210 6.06 10.12 -9.12
N GLY A 211 5.18 10.00 -10.10
CA GLY A 211 3.86 10.65 -10.07
C GLY A 211 3.02 10.19 -8.88
N LEU A 212 3.02 8.87 -8.58
CA LEU A 212 2.35 8.34 -7.39
C LEU A 212 2.94 8.91 -6.10
N TYR A 213 4.28 8.99 -6.00
CA TYR A 213 4.94 9.56 -4.81
C TYR A 213 4.55 11.03 -4.58
N GLU A 214 4.55 11.86 -5.63
CA GLU A 214 4.14 13.26 -5.49
C GLU A 214 2.66 13.41 -5.10
N LEU A 215 1.77 12.57 -5.67
CA LEU A 215 0.36 12.55 -5.30
C LEU A 215 0.17 12.09 -3.84
N ALA A 216 0.91 11.07 -3.39
CA ALA A 216 0.85 10.58 -2.02
C ALA A 216 1.27 11.65 -1.01
N LYS A 217 2.35 12.39 -1.28
CA LYS A 217 2.76 13.54 -0.46
C LYS A 217 1.72 14.66 -0.47
N TYR A 218 1.17 14.96 -1.64
CA TYR A 218 0.11 15.95 -1.76
C TYR A 218 -1.08 15.62 -0.88
N THR A 219 -1.53 14.37 -0.88
CA THR A 219 -2.67 13.92 -0.09
C THR A 219 -2.45 14.07 1.42
N LEU A 220 -1.21 13.84 1.92
CA LEU A 220 -0.87 14.06 3.33
C LEU A 220 -0.79 15.54 3.71
N CYS A 221 -0.46 16.42 2.76
CA CYS A 221 -0.31 17.87 3.00
C CYS A 221 -1.61 18.65 2.83
N ARG A 222 -2.75 17.98 2.71
CA ARG A 222 -4.05 18.66 2.53
C ARG A 222 -4.47 19.40 3.80
N PRO A 223 -5.00 20.65 3.66
CA PRO A 223 -5.48 21.40 4.81
C PRO A 223 -6.65 20.69 5.51
N GLU A 224 -6.63 20.62 6.84
CA GLU A 224 -7.72 20.07 7.65
C GLU A 224 -9.04 20.84 7.50
N SER A 225 -8.97 22.09 7.05
CA SER A 225 -10.16 22.94 6.81
C SER A 225 -11.02 22.52 5.64
N LEU A 226 -10.58 21.54 4.84
CA LEU A 226 -11.38 21.04 3.72
C LEU A 226 -12.54 20.16 4.20
N PRO A 227 -13.66 20.12 3.46
CA PRO A 227 -14.76 19.22 3.76
C PRO A 227 -14.32 17.74 3.73
N VAL A 228 -14.93 16.91 4.57
CA VAL A 228 -14.65 15.46 4.63
C VAL A 228 -14.76 14.79 3.26
N GLN A 229 -15.75 15.22 2.44
CA GLN A 229 -15.95 14.69 1.08
C GLN A 229 -14.75 14.94 0.17
N ALA A 230 -14.08 16.10 0.30
CA ALA A 230 -12.87 16.39 -0.47
C ALA A 230 -11.71 15.49 -0.05
N HIS A 231 -11.54 15.24 1.25
CA HIS A 231 -10.53 14.29 1.75
C HIS A 231 -10.83 12.86 1.27
N SER A 232 -12.09 12.45 1.26
CA SER A 232 -12.49 11.12 0.77
C SER A 232 -12.22 10.96 -0.73
N ALA A 233 -12.52 11.99 -1.52
CA ALA A 233 -12.20 11.98 -2.95
C ALA A 233 -10.68 11.89 -3.20
N ASP A 234 -9.87 12.67 -2.47
CA ASP A 234 -8.40 12.63 -2.57
C ASP A 234 -7.83 11.26 -2.19
N ALA A 235 -8.33 10.64 -1.11
CA ALA A 235 -7.92 9.31 -0.69
C ALA A 235 -8.26 8.23 -1.74
N LEU A 236 -9.46 8.31 -2.34
CA LEU A 236 -9.89 7.42 -3.42
C LEU A 236 -9.05 7.62 -4.70
N VAL A 237 -8.75 8.88 -5.09
CA VAL A 237 -7.87 9.20 -6.23
C VAL A 237 -6.48 8.64 -6.01
N LEU A 238 -5.90 8.83 -4.82
CA LEU A 238 -4.60 8.27 -4.48
C LEU A 238 -4.62 6.74 -4.55
N ARG A 239 -5.63 6.10 -3.98
CA ARG A 239 -5.76 4.64 -3.98
C ARG A 239 -5.94 4.08 -5.39
N TYR A 240 -6.80 4.71 -6.21
CA TYR A 240 -6.94 4.36 -7.63
C TYR A 240 -5.60 4.44 -8.35
N LYS A 241 -4.89 5.58 -8.19
CA LYS A 241 -3.60 5.79 -8.85
C LYS A 241 -2.54 4.80 -8.37
N ALA A 242 -2.54 4.44 -7.08
CA ALA A 242 -1.65 3.42 -6.54
C ALA A 242 -1.90 2.04 -7.19
N ALA A 243 -3.16 1.63 -7.30
CA ALA A 243 -3.53 0.37 -7.94
C ALA A 243 -3.20 0.34 -9.45
N ASP A 244 -3.44 1.45 -10.16
CA ASP A 244 -3.10 1.59 -11.58
C ASP A 244 -1.59 1.58 -11.81
N THR A 245 -0.82 2.32 -11.00
CA THR A 245 0.64 2.33 -11.05
C THR A 245 1.22 0.95 -10.75
N ALA A 246 0.67 0.24 -9.75
CA ALA A 246 1.12 -1.11 -9.43
C ALA A 246 0.93 -2.06 -10.62
N ARG A 247 -0.23 -2.04 -11.27
CA ARG A 247 -0.50 -2.83 -12.47
C ARG A 247 0.50 -2.55 -13.59
N GLN A 248 0.81 -1.27 -13.83
CA GLN A 248 1.75 -0.84 -14.86
C GLN A 248 3.18 -1.30 -14.55
N VAL A 249 3.67 -1.04 -13.32
CA VAL A 249 5.04 -1.33 -12.90
C VAL A 249 5.27 -2.84 -12.82
N LEU A 250 4.38 -3.61 -12.20
CA LEU A 250 4.52 -5.05 -12.08
C LEU A 250 4.53 -5.73 -13.45
N ARG A 251 3.62 -5.32 -14.37
CA ARG A 251 3.61 -5.83 -15.74
C ARG A 251 4.92 -5.57 -16.46
N ALA A 252 5.46 -4.33 -16.38
CA ALA A 252 6.74 -3.98 -16.98
C ALA A 252 7.89 -4.79 -16.33
N SER A 253 7.86 -4.98 -15.01
CA SER A 253 8.88 -5.71 -14.27
C SER A 253 8.94 -7.18 -14.67
N HIS A 254 7.80 -7.88 -14.71
CA HIS A 254 7.75 -9.26 -15.20
C HIS A 254 8.24 -9.38 -16.64
N GLN A 255 7.85 -8.47 -17.52
CA GLN A 255 8.29 -8.46 -18.91
C GLN A 255 9.81 -8.28 -19.05
N LEU A 256 10.39 -7.35 -18.29
CA LEU A 256 11.82 -7.03 -18.36
C LEU A 256 12.72 -8.09 -17.71
N LEU A 257 12.21 -8.81 -16.71
CA LEU A 257 12.91 -9.97 -16.11
C LEU A 257 12.83 -11.22 -17.00
N GLY A 258 11.89 -11.28 -17.94
CA GLY A 258 11.67 -12.45 -18.78
C GLY A 258 11.31 -13.70 -17.96
N ALA A 259 11.93 -14.83 -18.25
CA ALA A 259 11.63 -16.09 -17.54
C ALA A 259 11.82 -16.00 -16.02
N LEU A 260 12.81 -15.23 -15.55
CA LEU A 260 13.05 -15.02 -14.12
C LEU A 260 11.82 -14.35 -13.45
N GLY A 261 11.11 -13.46 -14.12
CA GLY A 261 9.94 -12.79 -13.59
C GLY A 261 8.74 -13.73 -13.32
N PHE A 262 8.78 -14.96 -13.84
CA PHE A 262 7.73 -15.96 -13.62
C PHE A 262 8.12 -17.05 -12.60
N CYS A 263 9.34 -17.00 -12.07
CA CYS A 263 9.75 -17.92 -11.03
C CYS A 263 9.13 -17.54 -9.69
N ASP A 264 8.57 -18.50 -8.95
CA ASP A 264 7.87 -18.25 -7.67
C ASP A 264 8.81 -17.60 -6.62
N GLU A 265 10.10 -17.92 -6.66
CA GLU A 265 11.16 -17.42 -5.79
C GLU A 265 11.75 -16.07 -6.22
N SER A 266 11.38 -15.55 -7.38
CA SER A 266 11.85 -14.24 -7.84
C SER A 266 11.32 -13.13 -6.95
N ASP A 267 12.19 -12.20 -6.53
CA ASP A 267 11.84 -11.09 -5.66
C ASP A 267 10.65 -10.26 -6.20
N VAL A 268 10.57 -10.08 -7.52
CA VAL A 268 9.42 -9.38 -8.14
C VAL A 268 8.16 -10.21 -8.07
N SER A 269 8.23 -11.54 -8.27
CA SER A 269 7.06 -12.41 -8.11
C SER A 269 6.55 -12.44 -6.68
N VAL A 270 7.45 -12.43 -5.70
CA VAL A 270 7.07 -12.35 -4.28
C VAL A 270 6.43 -10.99 -3.98
N LEU A 271 7.07 -9.88 -4.39
CA LEU A 271 6.49 -8.54 -4.25
C LEU A 271 5.10 -8.44 -4.87
N ASP A 272 4.91 -8.98 -6.08
CA ASP A 272 3.62 -8.97 -6.77
C ASP A 272 2.58 -9.73 -5.94
N ARG A 273 2.83 -10.99 -5.59
CA ARG A 273 1.89 -11.83 -4.84
C ARG A 273 1.46 -11.22 -3.51
N HIS A 274 2.42 -10.66 -2.76
CA HIS A 274 2.17 -10.05 -1.45
C HIS A 274 1.53 -8.67 -1.55
N THR A 275 1.64 -7.98 -2.69
CA THR A 275 1.00 -6.67 -2.91
C THR A 275 -0.42 -6.81 -3.46
N GLN A 276 -0.80 -7.96 -4.05
CA GLN A 276 -2.12 -8.14 -4.66
C GLN A 276 -3.31 -7.87 -3.72
N PRO A 277 -3.31 -8.26 -2.43
CA PRO A 277 -4.38 -7.86 -1.51
C PRO A 277 -4.52 -6.35 -1.40
N LEU A 278 -3.40 -5.63 -1.25
CA LEU A 278 -3.39 -4.17 -1.18
C LEU A 278 -3.93 -3.51 -2.45
N ILE A 279 -3.69 -4.07 -3.64
CA ILE A 279 -4.16 -3.54 -4.92
C ILE A 279 -5.67 -3.76 -5.09
N ARG A 280 -6.20 -4.86 -4.56
CA ARG A 280 -7.57 -5.35 -4.84
C ARG A 280 -8.57 -5.08 -3.73
N LEU A 281 -8.13 -4.85 -2.49
CA LEU A 281 -9.02 -4.60 -1.36
C LEU A 281 -9.12 -3.10 -1.06
N PRO A 282 -10.31 -2.64 -0.65
CA PRO A 282 -11.59 -3.34 -0.67
C PRO A 282 -12.16 -3.48 -2.09
N LEU A 283 -11.68 -2.66 -3.04
CA LEU A 283 -12.02 -2.64 -4.45
C LEU A 283 -10.75 -2.51 -5.30
N GLY A 284 -10.71 -3.19 -6.45
CA GLY A 284 -9.68 -2.97 -7.46
C GLY A 284 -9.84 -1.62 -8.18
N ALA A 285 -8.89 -1.27 -9.07
CA ALA A 285 -8.86 0.02 -9.75
C ALA A 285 -10.17 0.38 -10.44
N GLU A 286 -10.84 -0.56 -11.11
CA GLU A 286 -12.11 -0.31 -11.79
C GLU A 286 -13.23 0.06 -10.80
N GLY A 287 -13.35 -0.69 -9.70
CA GLY A 287 -14.34 -0.38 -8.66
C GLY A 287 -14.07 0.96 -7.98
N LEU A 288 -12.80 1.31 -7.74
CA LEU A 288 -12.41 2.63 -7.21
C LEU A 288 -12.74 3.75 -8.19
N ALA A 289 -12.52 3.54 -9.50
CA ALA A 289 -12.89 4.52 -10.53
C ALA A 289 -14.41 4.77 -10.54
N LEU A 290 -15.22 3.72 -10.42
CA LEU A 290 -16.69 3.87 -10.34
C LEU A 290 -17.12 4.64 -9.08
N ARG A 291 -16.43 4.46 -7.96
CA ARG A 291 -16.69 5.23 -6.72
C ARG A 291 -16.32 6.71 -6.83
N LEU A 292 -15.45 7.09 -7.78
CA LEU A 292 -15.08 8.49 -8.02
C LEU A 292 -16.07 9.22 -8.94
N VAL A 293 -16.90 8.50 -9.70
CA VAL A 293 -17.84 9.13 -10.65
C VAL A 293 -18.76 10.16 -9.98
N PRO A 294 -19.36 9.92 -8.80
CA PRO A 294 -20.22 10.90 -8.14
C PRO A 294 -19.47 12.17 -7.69
N ALA A 295 -18.18 12.09 -7.44
CA ALA A 295 -17.36 13.24 -7.01
C ALA A 295 -17.09 14.25 -8.15
N VAL A 296 -17.33 13.88 -9.40
CA VAL A 296 -17.12 14.77 -10.56
C VAL A 296 -18.14 15.89 -10.59
N PRO A 297 -19.46 15.64 -10.53
CA PRO A 297 -20.47 16.70 -10.57
C PRO A 297 -20.64 17.46 -9.25
N ASP A 298 -20.25 16.90 -8.10
CA ASP A 298 -20.38 17.57 -6.80
C ASP A 298 -19.21 18.54 -6.48
N GLY A 299 -18.24 18.65 -7.37
CA GLY A 299 -17.09 19.55 -7.23
C GLY A 299 -16.02 19.07 -6.23
N SER A 300 -16.17 17.89 -5.63
CA SER A 300 -15.18 17.37 -4.67
C SER A 300 -13.77 17.19 -5.25
N LEU A 301 -13.68 17.00 -6.59
CA LEU A 301 -12.41 16.90 -7.31
C LEU A 301 -11.87 18.27 -7.76
N GLU A 302 -12.69 19.31 -7.79
CA GLU A 302 -12.26 20.64 -8.24
C GLU A 302 -11.25 21.26 -7.26
N THR A 303 -11.28 20.87 -6.00
CA THR A 303 -10.33 21.33 -4.99
C THR A 303 -8.87 20.97 -5.32
N LEU A 304 -8.64 19.95 -6.14
CA LEU A 304 -7.32 19.58 -6.65
C LEU A 304 -6.74 20.68 -7.58
N PHE A 305 -7.61 21.42 -8.28
CA PHE A 305 -7.22 22.36 -9.33
C PHE A 305 -7.73 23.78 -9.11
N SER A 306 -8.63 24.00 -8.13
CA SER A 306 -9.13 25.33 -7.83
C SER A 306 -8.04 26.22 -7.23
N ARG A 307 -7.85 27.39 -7.82
CA ARG A 307 -7.06 28.45 -7.20
C ARG A 307 -7.78 28.85 -5.90
N PRO A 308 -7.06 29.12 -4.79
CA PRO A 308 -7.69 29.74 -3.64
C PRO A 308 -8.40 31.00 -4.12
N VAL A 309 -9.71 31.08 -3.88
CA VAL A 309 -10.47 32.31 -4.09
C VAL A 309 -9.81 33.31 -3.16
N SER A 310 -9.09 34.28 -3.75
CA SER A 310 -8.54 35.42 -2.98
C SER A 310 -9.70 36.14 -2.35
N ALA A 311 -9.79 36.09 -1.02
CA ALA A 311 -10.66 36.94 -0.24
C ALA A 311 -10.22 38.41 -0.30
#